data_a329913f243aa3bdf92a65ce3097993f
#
_entry.id   a329913f243aa3bdf92a65ce3097993f
#
_cell.length_a   1.000
_cell.length_b   1.000
_cell.length_c   1.000
_cell.angle_alpha   90.00
_cell.angle_beta   90.00
_cell.angle_gamma   90.00
#
_symmetry.space_group_name_H-M   'P 1'
#
loop_
_entity.id
_entity.type
_entity.pdbx_description
1 polymer ?
#
loop_
_entity_poly.entity_id
_entity_poly.type
_entity_poly.pdbx_seq_one_letter_code
_entity_poly.pdbx_strand_id
1 'polypeptide(L)'
;MLFRSSVKVGEVRLSAESGAGSVNGLEIGTPRGFGAPRTAKFGEVRLAVEPSTITDSVIVVREIAVVAPLITFERAKGGSNLDAIQKSIEAYVARSGGASEAKPAGGAAKSVRRFVIERLTIRGAKVLMTNPALKGQGLMFDLPDIELRDLGKRENGLRASEVAKIVANALISRIAQKALTNLDLLRKGGAEGAVDALKGLLR
;
A
#
# COMPACT_ATOMS: atom_id res chain seq x y z
N MET A 1 -20.28 9.79 -1.95
CA MET A 1 -19.52 10.15 -0.73
C MET A 1 -18.11 9.61 -0.88
N LEU A 2 -17.08 10.46 -0.89
CA LEU A 2 -15.68 10.04 -1.05
C LEU A 2 -15.12 9.58 0.30
N PHE A 3 -14.73 8.32 0.38
CA PHE A 3 -13.94 7.80 1.49
C PHE A 3 -12.50 8.31 1.34
N ARG A 4 -12.16 9.38 2.02
CA ARG A 4 -10.78 9.89 2.02
C ARG A 4 -10.06 9.30 3.24
N SER A 5 -9.05 8.48 2.99
CA SER A 5 -8.05 8.14 4.02
C SER A 5 -7.04 9.27 4.12
N SER A 6 -6.66 9.64 5.33
CA SER A 6 -5.56 10.59 5.53
C SER A 6 -4.23 9.90 5.24
N VAL A 7 -3.30 10.63 4.63
CA VAL A 7 -1.90 10.21 4.49
C VAL A 7 -1.06 11.20 5.27
N LYS A 8 -0.24 10.70 6.18
CA LYS A 8 0.74 11.47 6.93
C LYS A 8 2.13 11.06 6.48
N VAL A 9 2.99 12.02 6.28
CA VAL A 9 4.40 11.82 5.96
C VAL A 9 5.20 12.62 6.97
N GLY A 10 6.17 11.98 7.60
CA GLY A 10 7.06 12.65 8.54
C GLY A 10 8.18 13.38 7.81
N GLU A 11 9.25 12.69 7.50
CA GLU A 11 10.42 13.27 6.86
C GLU A 11 10.64 12.67 5.47
N VAL A 12 10.98 13.51 4.51
CA VAL A 12 11.39 13.10 3.16
C VAL A 12 12.81 13.64 2.93
N ARG A 13 13.74 12.75 2.59
CA ARG A 13 15.09 13.10 2.16
C ARG A 13 15.28 12.63 0.74
N LEU A 14 15.87 13.44 -0.10
CA LEU A 14 16.22 13.09 -1.47
C LEU A 14 17.51 13.83 -1.86
N SER A 15 18.50 13.08 -2.32
CA SER A 15 19.72 13.62 -2.93
C SER A 15 19.54 13.64 -4.45
N ALA A 16 19.58 14.82 -5.05
CA ALA A 16 19.51 14.94 -6.50
C ALA A 16 20.77 14.41 -7.20
N GLU A 17 21.90 14.44 -6.52
CA GLU A 17 23.19 13.97 -7.04
C GLU A 17 23.26 12.45 -7.14
N SER A 18 22.90 11.74 -6.06
CA SER A 18 22.95 10.28 -6.01
C SER A 18 21.65 9.59 -6.41
N GLY A 19 20.55 10.33 -6.47
CA GLY A 19 19.20 9.77 -6.64
C GLY A 19 18.68 9.01 -5.41
N ALA A 20 19.47 8.94 -4.34
CA ALA A 20 19.06 8.23 -3.12
C ALA A 20 18.06 9.06 -2.32
N GLY A 21 17.04 8.39 -1.79
CA GLY A 21 16.02 9.03 -0.96
C GLY A 21 15.46 8.12 0.11
N SER A 22 14.84 8.74 1.10
CA SER A 22 14.07 8.03 2.12
C SER A 22 12.82 8.82 2.52
N VAL A 23 11.79 8.07 2.87
CA VAL A 23 10.56 8.60 3.47
C VAL A 23 10.36 7.90 4.81
N ASN A 24 10.31 8.67 5.88
CA ASN A 24 10.11 8.20 7.24
C ASN A 24 8.76 8.70 7.78
N GLY A 25 8.16 7.91 8.68
CA GLY A 25 6.90 8.28 9.31
C GLY A 25 5.71 8.32 8.35
N LEU A 26 5.74 7.52 7.29
CA LEU A 26 4.60 7.37 6.39
C LEU A 26 3.50 6.56 7.08
N GLU A 27 2.32 7.15 7.20
CA GLU A 27 1.13 6.50 7.75
C GLU A 27 -0.08 6.71 6.82
N ILE A 28 -0.88 5.65 6.69
CA ILE A 28 -2.18 5.69 5.99
C ILE A 28 -3.27 5.52 7.04
N GLY A 29 -4.09 6.54 7.17
CA GLY A 29 -5.24 6.53 8.06
C GLY A 29 -6.32 5.57 7.60
N THR A 30 -7.21 5.22 8.51
CA THR A 30 -8.31 4.30 8.23
C THR A 30 -9.44 5.02 7.50
N PRO A 31 -10.04 4.41 6.46
CA PRO A 31 -11.23 4.94 5.80
C PRO A 31 -12.41 5.01 6.78
N ARG A 32 -13.38 5.89 6.47
CA ARG A 32 -14.62 5.96 7.26
C ARG A 32 -15.36 4.63 7.24
N GLY A 33 -15.95 4.27 8.39
CA GLY A 33 -16.71 3.02 8.55
C GLY A 33 -15.88 1.88 9.15
N PHE A 34 -14.60 2.13 9.46
CA PHE A 34 -13.69 1.22 10.14
C PHE A 34 -13.20 1.83 11.45
N GLY A 35 -12.85 1.00 12.41
CA GLY A 35 -12.52 1.43 13.78
C GLY A 35 -11.02 1.48 14.09
N ALA A 36 -10.18 0.89 13.25
CA ALA A 36 -8.75 0.90 13.48
C ALA A 36 -8.19 2.34 13.43
N PRO A 37 -7.23 2.70 14.28
CA PRO A 37 -6.67 4.06 14.30
C PRO A 37 -5.89 4.40 13.00
N ARG A 38 -5.35 3.38 12.33
CA ARG A 38 -4.63 3.51 11.05
C ARG A 38 -4.71 2.20 10.27
N THR A 39 -4.66 2.31 8.94
CA THR A 39 -4.60 1.13 8.05
C THR A 39 -3.17 0.66 7.84
N ALA A 40 -2.22 1.58 7.70
CA ALA A 40 -0.82 1.20 7.57
C ALA A 40 0.12 2.22 8.21
N LYS A 41 1.21 1.70 8.79
CA LYS A 41 2.38 2.47 9.22
C LYS A 41 3.61 1.82 8.61
N PHE A 42 4.41 2.63 7.93
CA PHE A 42 5.65 2.17 7.31
C PHE A 42 6.83 2.55 8.21
N GLY A 43 7.76 1.63 8.41
CA GLY A 43 8.97 1.91 9.17
C GLY A 43 9.85 2.88 8.41
N GLU A 44 10.37 2.42 7.29
CA GLU A 44 11.18 3.21 6.37
C GLU A 44 10.82 2.86 4.93
N VAL A 45 10.77 3.86 4.07
CA VAL A 45 10.68 3.66 2.61
C VAL A 45 11.93 4.26 1.99
N ARG A 46 12.79 3.43 1.40
CA ARG A 46 13.98 3.86 0.67
C ARG A 46 13.69 3.94 -0.80
N LEU A 47 14.31 4.90 -1.46
CA LEU A 47 14.18 5.17 -2.87
C LEU A 47 15.57 5.27 -3.50
N ALA A 48 15.73 4.70 -4.68
CA ALA A 48 16.88 4.95 -5.53
C ALA A 48 16.37 5.30 -6.93
N VAL A 49 16.53 6.56 -7.31
CA VAL A 49 16.09 7.10 -8.60
C VAL A 49 17.30 7.21 -9.52
N GLU A 50 17.12 6.98 -10.81
CA GLU A 50 18.15 7.27 -11.82
C GLU A 50 18.25 8.80 -12.01
N PRO A 51 19.36 9.45 -11.56
CA PRO A 51 19.45 10.91 -11.55
C PRO A 51 19.25 11.55 -12.92
N SER A 52 19.74 10.93 -13.98
CA SER A 52 19.64 11.43 -15.35
C SER A 52 18.21 11.55 -15.86
N THR A 53 17.26 10.82 -15.24
CA THR A 53 15.84 10.80 -15.67
C THR A 53 14.93 11.72 -14.83
N ILE A 54 15.44 12.37 -13.79
CA ILE A 54 14.61 13.17 -12.86
C ILE A 54 13.84 14.30 -13.57
N THR A 55 14.42 14.85 -14.62
CA THR A 55 13.81 15.92 -15.42
C THR A 55 12.92 15.42 -16.56
N ASP A 56 12.96 14.12 -16.87
CA ASP A 56 12.23 13.53 -17.98
C ASP A 56 10.74 13.33 -17.66
N SER A 57 9.95 13.07 -18.70
CA SER A 57 8.53 12.70 -18.59
C SER A 57 8.36 11.30 -17.96
N VAL A 58 9.37 10.43 -18.12
CA VAL A 58 9.45 9.10 -17.53
C VAL A 58 10.65 9.05 -16.59
N ILE A 59 10.38 8.89 -15.31
CA ILE A 59 11.40 8.79 -14.26
C ILE A 59 11.67 7.32 -13.98
N VAL A 60 12.93 6.93 -14.05
CA VAL A 60 13.36 5.56 -13.71
C VAL A 60 13.68 5.49 -12.22
N VAL A 61 12.96 4.64 -11.50
CA VAL A 61 13.20 4.29 -10.10
C VAL A 61 13.84 2.91 -10.07
N ARG A 62 15.12 2.86 -9.75
CA ARG A 62 15.86 1.60 -9.68
C ARG A 62 15.36 0.70 -8.55
N GLU A 63 15.06 1.31 -7.40
CA GLU A 63 14.58 0.58 -6.24
C GLU A 63 13.60 1.40 -5.40
N ILE A 64 12.55 0.70 -4.92
CA ILE A 64 11.72 1.10 -3.79
C ILE A 64 11.80 -0.04 -2.77
N ALA A 65 12.33 0.23 -1.58
CA ALA A 65 12.39 -0.73 -0.50
C ALA A 65 11.55 -0.26 0.68
N VAL A 66 10.50 -1.02 1.01
CA VAL A 66 9.62 -0.79 2.16
C VAL A 66 10.01 -1.78 3.25
N VAL A 67 10.39 -1.26 4.41
CA VAL A 67 10.90 -2.07 5.53
C VAL A 67 9.90 -2.05 6.69
N ALA A 68 9.61 -3.22 7.19
CA ALA A 68 8.80 -3.47 8.38
C ALA A 68 7.48 -2.69 8.45
N PRO A 69 6.64 -2.71 7.39
CA PRO A 69 5.34 -2.08 7.49
C PRO A 69 4.43 -2.86 8.45
N LEU A 70 3.69 -2.11 9.27
CA LEU A 70 2.59 -2.65 10.06
C LEU A 70 1.27 -2.31 9.36
N ILE A 71 0.52 -3.33 8.97
CA ILE A 71 -0.73 -3.21 8.22
C ILE A 71 -1.88 -3.71 9.10
N THR A 72 -2.93 -2.92 9.24
CA THR A 72 -4.17 -3.37 9.87
C THR A 72 -5.16 -3.73 8.78
N PHE A 73 -5.52 -5.01 8.71
CA PHE A 73 -6.61 -5.51 7.89
C PHE A 73 -7.86 -5.60 8.76
N GLU A 74 -8.78 -4.68 8.57
CA GLU A 74 -10.04 -4.64 9.30
C GLU A 74 -11.18 -4.98 8.35
N ARG A 75 -12.00 -5.95 8.76
CA ARG A 75 -13.21 -6.35 8.03
C ARG A 75 -14.45 -5.81 8.73
N ALA A 76 -15.33 -5.16 7.96
CA ALA A 76 -16.62 -4.66 8.40
C ALA A 76 -17.72 -5.11 7.44
N LYS A 77 -18.99 -4.76 7.74
CA LYS A 77 -20.09 -4.99 6.81
C LYS A 77 -19.81 -4.24 5.50
N GLY A 78 -19.68 -4.98 4.40
CA GLY A 78 -19.46 -4.41 3.06
C GLY A 78 -18.02 -4.41 2.55
N GLY A 79 -17.08 -5.04 3.25
CA GLY A 79 -15.71 -5.22 2.77
C GLY A 79 -14.63 -4.90 3.81
N SER A 80 -13.39 -4.77 3.37
CA SER A 80 -12.27 -4.42 4.23
C SER A 80 -11.84 -2.95 4.05
N ASN A 81 -11.09 -2.45 5.04
CA ASN A 81 -10.44 -1.13 4.95
C ASN A 81 -9.48 -1.03 3.76
N LEU A 82 -8.82 -2.13 3.38
CA LEU A 82 -7.93 -2.16 2.21
C LEU A 82 -8.72 -2.09 0.90
N ASP A 83 -9.88 -2.78 0.80
CA ASP A 83 -10.78 -2.66 -0.35
C ASP A 83 -11.31 -1.23 -0.51
N ALA A 84 -11.61 -0.56 0.60
CA ALA A 84 -12.05 0.84 0.58
C ALA A 84 -10.92 1.78 0.10
N ILE A 85 -9.66 1.53 0.48
CA ILE A 85 -8.49 2.26 -0.02
C ILE A 85 -8.30 1.99 -1.50
N GLN A 86 -8.37 0.73 -1.93
CA GLN A 86 -8.26 0.35 -3.33
C GLN A 86 -9.30 1.06 -4.20
N LYS A 87 -10.58 1.03 -3.78
CA LYS A 87 -11.66 1.77 -4.46
C LYS A 87 -11.41 3.27 -4.52
N SER A 88 -10.81 3.84 -3.46
CA SER A 88 -10.44 5.27 -3.43
C SER A 88 -9.33 5.59 -4.43
N ILE A 89 -8.32 4.73 -4.56
CA ILE A 89 -7.26 4.83 -5.54
C ILE A 89 -7.84 4.72 -6.96
N GLU A 90 -8.68 3.72 -7.20
CA GLU A 90 -9.35 3.52 -8.51
C GLU A 90 -10.21 4.71 -8.91
N ALA A 91 -11.01 5.24 -7.97
CA ALA A 91 -11.81 6.42 -8.20
C ALA A 91 -10.96 7.68 -8.42
N TYR A 92 -9.79 7.77 -7.82
CA TYR A 92 -8.83 8.83 -8.07
C TYR A 92 -8.24 8.70 -9.47
N VAL A 93 -7.75 7.53 -9.85
CA VAL A 93 -7.24 7.24 -11.21
C VAL A 93 -8.27 7.59 -12.28
N ALA A 94 -9.52 7.14 -12.10
CA ALA A 94 -10.60 7.39 -13.05
C ALA A 94 -10.92 8.89 -13.22
N ARG A 95 -10.83 9.67 -12.14
CA ARG A 95 -11.07 11.13 -12.19
C ARG A 95 -9.86 11.91 -12.67
N SER A 96 -8.66 11.43 -12.35
CA SER A 96 -7.40 12.05 -12.76
C SER A 96 -7.00 11.65 -14.19
N GLY A 97 -7.90 11.05 -14.95
CA GLY A 97 -7.71 10.48 -16.30
C GLY A 97 -6.99 11.34 -17.34
N GLY A 98 -6.21 12.26 -16.91
CA GLY A 98 -5.36 13.20 -17.64
C GLY A 98 -4.86 14.37 -16.81
N ALA A 99 -5.36 14.58 -15.60
CA ALA A 99 -5.00 15.75 -14.82
C ALA A 99 -3.97 15.43 -13.72
N SER A 100 -2.98 16.27 -13.68
CA SER A 100 -1.86 16.41 -12.76
C SER A 100 -2.12 15.96 -11.32
N GLU A 101 -1.33 15.02 -10.83
CA GLU A 101 -1.12 14.80 -9.40
C GLU A 101 -0.34 15.99 -8.84
N ALA A 102 -0.87 16.61 -7.81
CA ALA A 102 -0.37 17.78 -7.10
C ALA A 102 -0.33 19.07 -7.95
N LYS A 103 -1.13 20.06 -7.53
CA LYS A 103 -0.95 21.47 -7.89
C LYS A 103 0.35 21.96 -7.25
N PRO A 104 1.43 22.25 -8.00
CA PRO A 104 2.47 23.11 -7.47
C PRO A 104 1.95 24.55 -7.54
N ALA A 105 2.17 25.32 -6.49
CA ALA A 105 2.04 26.75 -6.58
C ALA A 105 3.00 27.28 -7.66
N GLY A 106 2.46 27.75 -8.79
CA GLY A 106 3.25 28.35 -9.88
C GLY A 106 2.98 27.69 -11.24
N GLY A 107 2.27 28.40 -12.09
CA GLY A 107 1.75 27.97 -13.38
C GLY A 107 2.79 27.50 -14.38
N ALA A 108 2.56 26.31 -14.85
CA ALA A 108 2.77 25.79 -16.22
C ALA A 108 2.10 24.40 -16.20
N ALA A 109 1.42 24.02 -17.28
CA ALA A 109 0.85 22.68 -17.45
C ALA A 109 1.99 21.65 -17.36
N LYS A 110 2.22 21.05 -16.18
CA LYS A 110 3.22 20.02 -16.01
C LYS A 110 2.68 18.73 -16.61
N SER A 111 3.39 18.20 -17.59
CA SER A 111 3.18 16.85 -18.14
C SER A 111 3.07 15.83 -16.98
N VAL A 112 2.10 14.94 -17.07
CA VAL A 112 1.91 13.86 -16.08
C VAL A 112 3.18 13.01 -16.09
N ARG A 113 3.93 13.06 -14.99
CA ARG A 113 5.13 12.23 -14.81
C ARG A 113 4.75 10.77 -14.71
N ARG A 114 5.50 9.93 -15.37
CA ARG A 114 5.38 8.48 -15.37
C ARG A 114 6.60 7.87 -14.71
N PHE A 115 6.46 6.65 -14.21
CA PHE A 115 7.50 5.96 -13.48
C PHE A 115 7.72 4.57 -14.06
N VAL A 116 8.96 4.22 -14.29
CA VAL A 116 9.41 2.84 -14.47
C VAL A 116 10.09 2.44 -13.18
N ILE A 117 9.62 1.38 -12.53
CA ILE A 117 10.20 0.89 -11.28
C ILE A 117 10.82 -0.47 -11.55
N GLU A 118 12.16 -0.54 -11.50
CA GLU A 118 12.87 -1.77 -11.79
C GLU A 118 12.66 -2.82 -10.69
N ARG A 119 12.67 -2.38 -9.42
CA ARG A 119 12.44 -3.26 -8.27
C ARG A 119 11.68 -2.55 -7.16
N LEU A 120 10.61 -3.17 -6.70
CA LEU A 120 9.89 -2.78 -5.49
C LEU A 120 9.85 -3.95 -4.53
N THR A 121 10.33 -3.76 -3.30
CA THR A 121 10.35 -4.78 -2.26
C THR A 121 9.59 -4.33 -1.03
N ILE A 122 8.84 -5.24 -0.40
CA ILE A 122 8.20 -5.05 0.90
C ILE A 122 8.67 -6.20 1.78
N ARG A 123 9.42 -5.89 2.84
CA ARG A 123 10.06 -6.89 3.70
C ARG A 123 9.67 -6.71 5.15
N GLY A 124 9.57 -7.84 5.87
CA GLY A 124 9.27 -7.84 7.30
C GLY A 124 7.91 -7.24 7.65
N ALA A 125 6.94 -7.33 6.75
CA ALA A 125 5.59 -6.81 6.96
C ALA A 125 4.85 -7.63 8.01
N LYS A 126 4.18 -6.94 8.96
CA LYS A 126 3.27 -7.55 9.92
C LYS A 126 1.85 -7.11 9.64
N VAL A 127 0.91 -8.05 9.75
CA VAL A 127 -0.51 -7.78 9.55
C VAL A 127 -1.27 -8.08 10.84
N LEU A 128 -2.02 -7.09 11.32
CA LEU A 128 -3.05 -7.26 12.33
C LEU A 128 -4.40 -7.42 11.62
N MET A 129 -4.97 -8.61 11.66
CA MET A 129 -6.32 -8.89 11.18
C MET A 129 -7.32 -8.69 12.30
N THR A 130 -8.31 -7.83 12.11
CA THR A 130 -9.31 -7.48 13.13
C THR A 130 -10.67 -7.19 12.51
N ASN A 131 -11.66 -6.96 13.37
CA ASN A 131 -12.97 -6.41 13.02
C ASN A 131 -13.42 -5.40 14.10
N PRO A 132 -14.45 -4.59 13.86
CA PRO A 132 -14.91 -3.57 14.81
C PRO A 132 -15.34 -4.15 16.17
N ALA A 133 -15.88 -5.37 16.21
CA ALA A 133 -16.33 -6.01 17.45
C ALA A 133 -15.16 -6.38 18.37
N LEU A 134 -13.97 -6.59 17.83
CA LEU A 134 -12.76 -6.94 18.59
C LEU A 134 -12.05 -5.72 19.17
N LYS A 135 -12.55 -4.49 18.97
CA LYS A 135 -12.00 -3.24 19.53
C LYS A 135 -10.47 -3.09 19.40
N GLY A 136 -9.92 -3.48 18.26
CA GLY A 136 -8.48 -3.43 17.99
C GLY A 136 -7.68 -4.67 18.40
N GLN A 137 -8.31 -5.65 19.02
CA GLN A 137 -7.73 -6.98 19.18
C GLN A 137 -7.85 -7.75 17.86
N GLY A 138 -7.03 -8.77 17.66
CA GLY A 138 -7.07 -9.57 16.43
C GLY A 138 -5.90 -10.54 16.33
N LEU A 139 -5.80 -11.16 15.17
CA LEU A 139 -4.71 -12.07 14.84
C LEU A 139 -3.57 -11.29 14.17
N MET A 140 -2.38 -11.37 14.75
CA MET A 140 -1.17 -10.82 14.15
C MET A 140 -0.37 -11.93 13.48
N PHE A 141 0.12 -11.67 12.27
CA PHE A 141 0.98 -12.60 11.54
C PHE A 141 1.98 -11.87 10.64
N ASP A 142 3.08 -12.54 10.37
CA ASP A 142 4.08 -12.06 9.44
C ASP A 142 3.66 -12.34 7.99
N LEU A 143 3.79 -11.35 7.13
CA LEU A 143 3.53 -11.48 5.71
C LEU A 143 4.83 -11.87 5.00
N PRO A 144 4.80 -12.86 4.10
CA PRO A 144 5.95 -13.14 3.24
C PRO A 144 6.37 -11.93 2.45
N ASP A 145 7.67 -11.80 2.23
CA ASP A 145 8.23 -10.70 1.43
C ASP A 145 7.56 -10.62 0.05
N ILE A 146 7.34 -9.41 -0.40
CA ILE A 146 6.78 -9.12 -1.73
C ILE A 146 7.87 -8.46 -2.55
N GLU A 147 8.08 -8.97 -3.74
CA GLU A 147 8.95 -8.36 -4.73
C GLU A 147 8.19 -8.20 -6.04
N LEU A 148 8.20 -6.98 -6.56
CA LEU A 148 7.64 -6.62 -7.86
C LEU A 148 8.77 -6.05 -8.71
N ARG A 149 8.82 -6.44 -9.98
CA ARG A 149 9.87 -6.03 -10.90
C ARG A 149 9.30 -5.43 -12.18
N ASP A 150 10.08 -4.56 -12.80
CA ASP A 150 9.84 -3.99 -14.12
C ASP A 150 8.46 -3.33 -14.28
N LEU A 151 7.96 -2.67 -13.22
CA LEU A 151 6.67 -1.98 -13.26
C LEU A 151 6.74 -0.81 -14.24
N GLY A 152 5.86 -0.80 -15.21
CA GLY A 152 5.76 0.26 -16.22
C GLY A 152 6.77 0.16 -17.36
N LYS A 153 7.61 -0.86 -17.40
CA LYS A 153 8.64 -0.98 -18.44
C LYS A 153 8.04 -1.18 -19.84
N ARG A 154 6.95 -1.93 -19.93
CA ARG A 154 6.25 -2.20 -21.20
C ARG A 154 5.33 -1.04 -21.62
N GLU A 155 4.81 -0.29 -20.65
CA GLU A 155 3.84 0.78 -20.84
C GLU A 155 4.50 2.16 -21.03
N ASN A 156 5.83 2.21 -21.17
CA ASN A 156 6.59 3.46 -21.17
C ASN A 156 6.28 4.33 -19.95
N GLY A 157 6.30 3.69 -18.78
CA GLY A 157 6.01 4.26 -17.47
C GLY A 157 4.55 4.17 -17.05
N LEU A 158 4.33 4.06 -15.74
CA LEU A 158 3.05 4.09 -15.05
C LEU A 158 2.88 5.40 -14.29
N ARG A 159 1.65 5.84 -14.09
CA ARG A 159 1.34 6.91 -13.14
C ARG A 159 1.55 6.41 -11.71
N ALA A 160 1.84 7.32 -10.77
CA ALA A 160 2.01 6.94 -9.37
C ALA A 160 0.78 6.22 -8.80
N SER A 161 -0.41 6.61 -9.21
CA SER A 161 -1.67 5.97 -8.81
C SER A 161 -1.83 4.54 -9.36
N GLU A 162 -1.33 4.27 -10.57
CA GLU A 162 -1.31 2.92 -11.16
C GLU A 162 -0.34 2.01 -10.40
N VAL A 163 0.84 2.53 -10.05
CA VAL A 163 1.80 1.84 -9.18
C VAL A 163 1.17 1.53 -7.82
N ALA A 164 0.50 2.52 -7.19
CA ALA A 164 -0.17 2.33 -5.91
C ALA A 164 -1.25 1.24 -5.97
N LYS A 165 -2.01 1.17 -7.07
CA LYS A 165 -3.00 0.11 -7.32
C LYS A 165 -2.34 -1.27 -7.41
N ILE A 166 -1.25 -1.41 -8.15
CA ILE A 166 -0.52 -2.68 -8.29
C ILE A 166 -0.01 -3.15 -6.92
N VAL A 167 0.59 -2.24 -6.14
CA VAL A 167 1.10 -2.56 -4.80
C VAL A 167 -0.02 -2.94 -3.85
N ALA A 168 -1.14 -2.21 -3.85
CA ALA A 168 -2.31 -2.53 -3.03
C ALA A 168 -2.87 -3.92 -3.36
N ASN A 169 -3.01 -4.25 -4.65
CA ASN A 169 -3.47 -5.56 -5.10
C ASN A 169 -2.53 -6.69 -4.65
N ALA A 170 -1.22 -6.49 -4.77
CA ALA A 170 -0.23 -7.47 -4.33
C ALA A 170 -0.31 -7.72 -2.81
N LEU A 171 -0.45 -6.65 -2.01
CA LEU A 171 -0.62 -6.75 -0.56
C LEU A 171 -1.92 -7.49 -0.18
N ILE A 172 -3.06 -7.09 -0.74
CA ILE A 172 -4.36 -7.71 -0.47
C ILE A 172 -4.33 -9.20 -0.79
N SER A 173 -3.78 -9.58 -1.95
CA SER A 173 -3.66 -10.96 -2.38
C SER A 173 -2.79 -11.78 -1.42
N ARG A 174 -1.65 -11.25 -0.97
CA ARG A 174 -0.77 -11.93 0.00
C ARG A 174 -1.42 -12.07 1.37
N ILE A 175 -2.12 -11.04 1.85
CA ILE A 175 -2.87 -11.09 3.11
C ILE A 175 -3.94 -12.19 3.04
N ALA A 176 -4.72 -12.22 1.98
CA ALA A 176 -5.77 -13.22 1.79
C ALA A 176 -5.19 -14.65 1.75
N GLN A 177 -4.12 -14.88 0.98
CA GLN A 177 -3.45 -16.20 0.91
C GLN A 177 -2.95 -16.65 2.29
N LYS A 178 -2.28 -15.76 3.04
CA LYS A 178 -1.73 -16.08 4.36
C LYS A 178 -2.84 -16.32 5.39
N ALA A 179 -3.92 -15.55 5.35
CA ALA A 179 -5.07 -15.74 6.20
C ALA A 179 -5.71 -17.14 5.98
N LEU A 180 -5.89 -17.55 4.73
CA LEU A 180 -6.42 -18.89 4.40
C LEU A 180 -5.51 -20.01 4.92
N THR A 181 -4.18 -19.87 4.74
CA THR A 181 -3.21 -20.86 5.25
C THR A 181 -3.28 -20.98 6.78
N ASN A 182 -3.40 -19.86 7.49
CA ASN A 182 -3.52 -19.86 8.95
C ASN A 182 -4.83 -20.51 9.41
N LEU A 183 -5.94 -20.30 8.69
CA LEU A 183 -7.21 -20.97 8.95
C LEU A 183 -7.10 -22.50 8.82
N ASP A 184 -6.44 -22.99 7.77
CA ASP A 184 -6.27 -24.42 7.54
C ASP A 184 -5.39 -25.08 8.61
N LEU A 185 -4.34 -24.38 9.08
CA LEU A 185 -3.50 -24.84 10.18
C LEU A 185 -4.29 -24.95 11.49
N LEU A 186 -5.13 -23.97 11.79
CA LEU A 186 -5.99 -23.97 12.98
C LEU A 186 -7.03 -25.11 12.92
N ARG A 187 -7.63 -25.36 11.76
CA ARG A 187 -8.56 -26.50 11.57
C ARG A 187 -7.87 -27.84 11.83
N LYS A 188 -6.67 -28.04 11.30
CA LYS A 188 -5.89 -29.28 11.48
C LYS A 188 -5.42 -29.47 12.92
N GLY A 189 -5.20 -28.38 13.65
CA GLY A 189 -4.80 -28.39 15.07
C GLY A 189 -5.94 -28.58 16.07
N GLY A 190 -7.19 -28.77 15.62
CA GLY A 190 -8.34 -29.00 16.50
C GLY A 190 -8.88 -27.74 17.19
N ALA A 191 -8.47 -26.55 16.77
CA ALA A 191 -8.92 -25.27 17.34
C ALA A 191 -10.18 -24.73 16.63
N GLU A 192 -11.27 -25.52 16.65
CA GLU A 192 -12.50 -25.15 15.90
C GLU A 192 -13.08 -23.79 16.30
N GLY A 193 -13.04 -23.42 17.57
CA GLY A 193 -13.51 -22.12 18.04
C GLY A 193 -12.71 -20.92 17.50
N ALA A 194 -11.41 -21.08 17.33
CA ALA A 194 -10.55 -20.05 16.72
C ALA A 194 -10.81 -19.94 15.19
N VAL A 195 -11.13 -21.06 14.55
CA VAL A 195 -11.49 -21.12 13.13
C VAL A 195 -12.79 -20.36 12.87
N ASP A 196 -13.81 -20.52 13.70
CA ASP A 196 -15.09 -19.85 13.51
C ASP A 196 -14.98 -18.34 13.79
N ALA A 197 -14.16 -17.92 14.74
CA ALA A 197 -13.83 -16.52 14.96
C ALA A 197 -13.12 -15.91 13.73
N LEU A 198 -12.16 -16.63 13.14
CA LEU A 198 -11.44 -16.19 11.94
C LEU A 198 -12.31 -16.22 10.67
N LYS A 199 -13.20 -17.20 10.52
CA LYS A 199 -14.19 -17.19 9.44
C LYS A 199 -15.13 -16.01 9.53
N GLY A 200 -15.50 -15.59 10.75
CA GLY A 200 -16.24 -14.36 10.97
C GLY A 200 -15.47 -13.11 10.53
N LEU A 201 -14.14 -13.14 10.54
CA LEU A 201 -13.27 -12.08 10.04
C LEU A 201 -13.14 -12.03 8.51
N LEU A 202 -13.42 -13.17 7.82
CA LEU A 202 -13.29 -13.30 6.37
C LEU A 202 -14.63 -13.23 5.61
N ARG A 203 -15.75 -13.28 6.32
CA ARG A 203 -17.11 -13.08 5.79
C ARG A 203 -17.55 -11.65 5.98
#